data_888f8c2036483000bbba69e0db36415c
#
_entry.id   888f8c2036483000bbba69e0db36415c
#
_cell.length_a   1.000
_cell.length_b   1.000
_cell.length_c   1.000
_cell.angle_alpha   90.00
_cell.angle_beta   90.00
_cell.angle_gamma   90.00
#
_symmetry.space_group_name_H-M   'P 1'
#
loop_
_entity.id
_entity.type
_entity.pdbx_description
1 polymer ?
#
loop_
_entity_poly.entity_id
_entity_poly.type
_entity_poly.pdbx_seq_one_letter_code
_entity_poly.pdbx_strand_id
1 'polypeptide(L)'
;FKYFNNKIYIYFIWQGKINTLDSHKEKILIVDDETSIRRILETRLSIIGYDVVSATDGEEALILFRKEYPSLVILDVMMPKLDGYGVCQELRKESDVPIIMLTALGDVSDRITGLELGADDYVVKPFSPKELEARIRSVLRRVDKITISSGIPSSGIMHIGFLKIDTNKRQVYKNNERVRLTGMEFSLLELLVSKAGDPFSRASILQDVWGYTPERHVDTR
;
A
#
# COMPACT_ATOMS: atom_id res chain seq x y z
N PHE A 1 12.36 -24.98 -15.23
CA PHE A 1 11.24 -24.03 -15.19
C PHE A 1 10.57 -24.15 -13.82
N LYS A 2 10.80 -23.23 -12.89
CA LYS A 2 10.02 -23.09 -11.65
C LYS A 2 9.35 -21.73 -11.69
N TYR A 3 8.03 -21.73 -11.75
CA TYR A 3 7.21 -20.54 -11.55
C TYR A 3 7.28 -20.16 -10.08
N PHE A 4 7.86 -19.00 -9.78
CA PHE A 4 7.73 -18.31 -8.50
C PHE A 4 7.33 -16.86 -8.78
N ASN A 5 6.14 -16.52 -8.33
CA ASN A 5 5.59 -15.15 -8.21
C ASN A 5 6.03 -14.16 -9.30
N ASN A 6 5.35 -14.19 -10.43
CA ASN A 6 5.20 -13.14 -11.47
C ASN A 6 6.37 -12.15 -11.73
N LYS A 7 7.60 -12.47 -11.33
CA LYS A 7 8.83 -11.76 -11.72
C LYS A 7 9.73 -12.73 -12.45
N ILE A 8 9.63 -12.74 -13.78
CA ILE A 8 10.60 -13.46 -14.63
C ILE A 8 11.83 -12.56 -14.69
N TYR A 9 12.87 -12.89 -13.92
CA TYR A 9 14.20 -12.36 -14.16
C TYR A 9 14.89 -13.23 -15.21
N ILE A 10 14.96 -12.75 -16.45
CA ILE A 10 15.83 -13.33 -17.47
C ILE A 10 17.17 -12.62 -17.36
N TYR A 11 18.14 -13.27 -16.73
CA TYR A 11 19.53 -12.84 -16.82
C TYR A 11 20.13 -13.28 -18.16
N PHE A 12 20.26 -12.36 -19.12
CA PHE A 12 21.18 -12.52 -20.23
C PHE A 12 22.48 -11.77 -19.90
N ILE A 13 23.48 -12.49 -19.47
CA ILE A 13 24.86 -12.00 -19.44
C ILE A 13 25.49 -12.34 -20.80
N TRP A 14 25.46 -11.40 -21.74
CA TRP A 14 26.45 -11.34 -22.80
C TRP A 14 26.61 -9.91 -23.32
N GLN A 15 27.87 -9.39 -23.31
CA GLN A 15 28.32 -8.13 -23.91
C GLN A 15 27.68 -6.82 -23.41
N GLY A 16 28.01 -6.38 -22.22
CA GLY A 16 28.24 -4.94 -21.91
C GLY A 16 27.13 -3.93 -22.18
N LYS A 17 25.90 -4.35 -22.44
CA LYS A 17 24.73 -3.46 -22.54
C LYS A 17 23.68 -3.91 -21.55
N ILE A 18 23.59 -3.17 -20.46
CA ILE A 18 22.41 -3.21 -19.59
C ILE A 18 21.26 -2.55 -20.40
N ASN A 19 20.51 -3.33 -21.13
CA ASN A 19 19.19 -2.90 -21.58
C ASN A 19 18.26 -3.02 -20.39
N THR A 20 17.92 -1.90 -19.80
CA THR A 20 16.75 -1.75 -18.93
C THR A 20 15.50 -1.98 -19.77
N LEU A 21 15.09 -3.23 -19.92
CA LEU A 21 13.87 -3.61 -20.60
C LEU A 21 12.84 -4.08 -19.58
N ASP A 22 11.71 -3.42 -19.67
CA ASP A 22 10.48 -3.52 -18.90
C ASP A 22 10.52 -2.89 -17.50
N SER A 23 10.31 -1.59 -17.48
CA SER A 23 9.62 -0.95 -16.37
C SER A 23 8.18 -1.50 -16.37
N HIS A 24 7.95 -2.60 -15.65
CA HIS A 24 6.58 -3.01 -15.35
C HIS A 24 5.91 -1.83 -14.66
N LYS A 25 4.98 -1.18 -15.38
CA LYS A 25 4.17 -0.11 -14.80
C LYS A 25 3.38 -0.73 -13.64
N GLU A 26 3.44 -0.09 -12.48
CA GLU A 26 2.58 -0.48 -11.37
C GLU A 26 1.12 -0.38 -11.79
N LYS A 27 0.35 -1.43 -11.58
CA LYS A 27 -1.07 -1.48 -11.94
C LYS A 27 -1.92 -1.06 -10.75
N ILE A 28 -2.82 -0.12 -10.97
CA ILE A 28 -3.75 0.40 -9.96
C ILE A 28 -5.18 0.02 -10.34
N LEU A 29 -5.89 -0.59 -9.40
CA LEU A 29 -7.33 -0.83 -9.51
C LEU A 29 -8.07 0.34 -8.85
N ILE A 30 -8.93 1.02 -9.61
CA ILE A 30 -9.82 2.08 -9.13
C ILE A 30 -11.22 1.50 -9.00
N VAL A 31 -11.83 1.65 -7.84
CA VAL A 31 -13.19 1.20 -7.56
C VAL A 31 -14.00 2.36 -7.02
N ASP A 32 -14.98 2.82 -7.81
CA ASP A 32 -15.84 3.96 -7.47
C ASP A 32 -17.08 3.88 -8.36
N ASP A 33 -18.28 4.08 -7.86
CA ASP A 33 -19.51 4.02 -8.68
C ASP A 33 -19.70 5.30 -9.52
N GLU A 34 -19.06 6.41 -9.15
CA GLU A 34 -19.09 7.66 -9.90
C GLU A 34 -18.20 7.63 -11.15
N THR A 35 -18.80 7.61 -12.33
CA THR A 35 -18.06 7.62 -13.61
C THR A 35 -17.14 8.83 -13.78
N SER A 36 -17.51 9.99 -13.24
CA SER A 36 -16.72 11.23 -13.27
C SER A 36 -15.40 11.07 -12.52
N ILE A 37 -15.46 10.51 -11.32
CA ILE A 37 -14.27 10.27 -10.48
C ILE A 37 -13.37 9.23 -11.14
N ARG A 38 -13.93 8.09 -11.57
CA ARG A 38 -13.13 7.06 -12.27
C ARG A 38 -12.37 7.64 -13.45
N ARG A 39 -13.03 8.37 -14.37
CA ARG A 39 -12.40 8.97 -15.56
C ARG A 39 -11.29 9.96 -15.22
N ILE A 40 -11.50 10.79 -14.21
CA ILE A 40 -10.46 11.75 -13.76
C ILE A 40 -9.24 10.99 -13.24
N LEU A 41 -9.46 9.99 -12.40
CA LEU A 41 -8.37 9.20 -11.82
C LEU A 41 -7.65 8.34 -12.87
N GLU A 42 -8.39 7.65 -13.75
CA GLU A 42 -7.83 6.88 -14.87
C GLU A 42 -6.91 7.74 -15.74
N THR A 43 -7.44 8.89 -16.19
CA THR A 43 -6.66 9.81 -17.03
C THR A 43 -5.41 10.28 -16.31
N ARG A 44 -5.57 10.71 -15.07
CA ARG A 44 -4.47 11.29 -14.30
C ARG A 44 -3.39 10.27 -13.97
N LEU A 45 -3.76 9.10 -13.50
CA LEU A 45 -2.82 8.06 -13.12
C LEU A 45 -2.11 7.47 -14.34
N SER A 46 -2.79 7.34 -15.47
CA SER A 46 -2.16 6.92 -16.74
C SER A 46 -1.12 7.92 -17.24
N ILE A 47 -1.39 9.23 -17.14
CA ILE A 47 -0.43 10.29 -17.54
C ILE A 47 0.85 10.22 -16.70
N ILE A 48 0.76 9.93 -15.41
CA ILE A 48 1.93 9.83 -14.53
C ILE A 48 2.62 8.47 -14.58
N GLY A 49 2.13 7.54 -15.41
CA GLY A 49 2.84 6.33 -15.78
C GLY A 49 2.34 5.03 -15.19
N TYR A 50 1.22 5.03 -14.45
CA TYR A 50 0.59 3.81 -13.94
C TYR A 50 -0.21 3.09 -15.04
N ASP A 51 -0.31 1.76 -14.92
CA ASP A 51 -1.33 0.97 -15.62
C ASP A 51 -2.61 0.98 -14.77
N VAL A 52 -3.76 1.24 -15.38
CA VAL A 52 -4.99 1.48 -14.62
C VAL A 52 -6.10 0.57 -15.12
N VAL A 53 -6.77 -0.07 -14.19
CA VAL A 53 -8.04 -0.78 -14.41
C VAL A 53 -9.08 -0.21 -13.47
N SER A 54 -10.35 -0.23 -13.87
CA SER A 54 -11.42 0.31 -13.02
C SER A 54 -12.62 -0.60 -12.92
N ALA A 55 -13.30 -0.54 -11.78
CA ALA A 55 -14.53 -1.23 -11.46
C ALA A 55 -15.60 -0.23 -11.03
N THR A 56 -16.85 -0.56 -11.28
CA THR A 56 -18.02 0.27 -10.99
C THR A 56 -18.71 -0.10 -9.68
N ASP A 57 -18.41 -1.27 -9.15
CA ASP A 57 -18.93 -1.77 -7.87
C ASP A 57 -17.97 -2.80 -7.23
N GLY A 58 -18.29 -3.20 -6.00
CA GLY A 58 -17.44 -4.09 -5.23
C GLY A 58 -17.34 -5.50 -5.79
N GLU A 59 -18.37 -6.01 -6.46
CA GLU A 59 -18.34 -7.36 -7.04
C GLU A 59 -17.41 -7.40 -8.26
N GLU A 60 -17.51 -6.40 -9.14
CA GLU A 60 -16.60 -6.23 -10.28
C GLU A 60 -15.15 -6.04 -9.80
N ALA A 61 -14.96 -5.28 -8.71
CA ALA A 61 -13.66 -5.05 -8.11
C ALA A 61 -12.96 -6.35 -7.71
N LEU A 62 -13.65 -7.27 -7.05
CA LEU A 62 -13.10 -8.56 -6.64
C LEU A 62 -12.74 -9.45 -7.83
N ILE A 63 -13.54 -9.41 -8.90
CA ILE A 63 -13.26 -10.14 -10.14
C ILE A 63 -12.00 -9.59 -10.82
N LEU A 64 -11.95 -8.26 -10.99
CA LEU A 64 -10.79 -7.60 -11.62
C LEU A 64 -9.53 -7.74 -10.78
N PHE A 65 -9.63 -7.67 -9.47
CA PHE A 65 -8.49 -7.88 -8.57
C PHE A 65 -7.82 -9.24 -8.81
N ARG A 66 -8.61 -10.31 -8.85
CA ARG A 66 -8.11 -11.68 -9.06
C ARG A 66 -7.57 -11.90 -10.46
N LYS A 67 -8.09 -11.17 -11.46
CA LYS A 67 -7.66 -11.28 -12.87
C LYS A 67 -6.42 -10.45 -13.18
N GLU A 68 -6.38 -9.22 -12.69
CA GLU A 68 -5.42 -8.20 -13.11
C GLU A 68 -4.22 -8.05 -12.16
N TYR A 69 -4.29 -8.62 -10.95
CA TYR A 69 -3.23 -8.58 -9.93
C TYR A 69 -2.67 -7.17 -9.69
N PRO A 70 -3.49 -6.19 -9.29
CA PRO A 70 -3.03 -4.83 -9.09
C PRO A 70 -2.03 -4.72 -7.94
N SER A 71 -1.12 -3.75 -8.03
CA SER A 71 -0.13 -3.41 -7.00
C SER A 71 -0.73 -2.50 -5.92
N LEU A 72 -1.87 -1.86 -6.19
CA LEU A 72 -2.59 -0.99 -5.27
C LEU A 72 -4.06 -0.91 -5.67
N VAL A 73 -4.93 -0.80 -4.67
CA VAL A 73 -6.38 -0.58 -4.86
C VAL A 73 -6.76 0.78 -4.29
N ILE A 74 -7.46 1.59 -5.09
CA ILE A 74 -8.15 2.80 -4.66
C ILE A 74 -9.62 2.45 -4.60
N LEU A 75 -10.25 2.61 -3.43
CA LEU A 75 -11.53 2.00 -3.13
C LEU A 75 -12.48 3.03 -2.50
N ASP A 76 -13.55 3.36 -3.19
CA ASP A 76 -14.62 4.15 -2.58
C ASP A 76 -15.34 3.36 -1.49
N VAL A 77 -15.64 4.03 -0.40
CA VAL A 77 -16.40 3.44 0.72
C VAL A 77 -17.87 3.31 0.37
N MET A 78 -18.43 4.33 -0.25
CA MET A 78 -19.88 4.45 -0.48
C MET A 78 -20.27 3.95 -1.87
N MET A 79 -20.46 2.66 -2.02
CA MET A 79 -20.88 2.04 -3.29
C MET A 79 -22.11 1.14 -3.11
N PRO A 80 -22.93 0.98 -4.17
CA PRO A 80 -24.05 0.05 -4.16
C PRO A 80 -23.58 -1.42 -4.13
N LYS A 81 -24.48 -2.33 -3.73
CA LYS A 81 -24.28 -3.77 -3.61
C LYS A 81 -23.28 -4.14 -2.49
N LEU A 82 -21.99 -4.24 -2.83
CA LEU A 82 -20.90 -4.48 -1.89
C LEU A 82 -20.15 -3.17 -1.69
N ASP A 83 -20.19 -2.62 -0.49
CA ASP A 83 -19.50 -1.38 -0.13
C ASP A 83 -17.98 -1.56 -0.01
N GLY A 84 -17.24 -0.45 0.09
CA GLY A 84 -15.80 -0.50 0.15
C GLY A 84 -15.24 -1.22 1.38
N TYR A 85 -15.96 -1.20 2.49
CA TYR A 85 -15.56 -1.96 3.68
C TYR A 85 -15.66 -3.47 3.45
N GLY A 86 -16.75 -3.91 2.83
CA GLY A 86 -16.94 -5.31 2.46
C GLY A 86 -15.89 -5.79 1.45
N VAL A 87 -15.58 -4.97 0.43
CA VAL A 87 -14.49 -5.28 -0.53
C VAL A 87 -13.15 -5.40 0.20
N CYS A 88 -12.82 -4.47 1.09
CA CYS A 88 -11.58 -4.51 1.87
C CYS A 88 -11.47 -5.80 2.68
N GLN A 89 -12.53 -6.19 3.39
CA GLN A 89 -12.56 -7.43 4.17
C GLN A 89 -12.33 -8.66 3.28
N GLU A 90 -12.98 -8.75 2.12
CA GLU A 90 -12.79 -9.86 1.19
C GLU A 90 -11.36 -9.92 0.65
N LEU A 91 -10.80 -8.77 0.24
CA LEU A 91 -9.42 -8.69 -0.22
C LEU A 91 -8.42 -9.11 0.86
N ARG A 92 -8.63 -8.73 2.09
CA ARG A 92 -7.75 -9.09 3.22
C ARG A 92 -7.76 -10.58 3.56
N LYS A 93 -8.78 -11.33 3.14
CA LYS A 93 -8.77 -12.80 3.28
C LYS A 93 -7.73 -13.47 2.39
N GLU A 94 -7.41 -12.86 1.24
CA GLU A 94 -6.56 -13.47 0.21
C GLU A 94 -5.28 -12.68 -0.12
N SER A 95 -5.18 -11.40 0.27
CA SER A 95 -4.08 -10.52 -0.15
C SER A 95 -3.74 -9.44 0.87
N ASP A 96 -2.46 -9.07 0.89
CA ASP A 96 -1.93 -7.91 1.62
C ASP A 96 -1.71 -6.71 0.65
N VAL A 97 -2.42 -6.67 -0.49
CA VAL A 97 -2.34 -5.56 -1.45
C VAL A 97 -2.63 -4.23 -0.75
N PRO A 98 -1.85 -3.17 -1.00
CA PRO A 98 -2.13 -1.86 -0.44
C PRO A 98 -3.51 -1.33 -0.88
N ILE A 99 -4.28 -0.80 0.07
CA ILE A 99 -5.62 -0.23 -0.16
C ILE A 99 -5.67 1.19 0.36
N ILE A 100 -6.01 2.13 -0.53
CA ILE A 100 -6.35 3.52 -0.17
C ILE A 100 -7.85 3.68 -0.28
N MET A 101 -8.53 3.99 0.83
CA MET A 101 -9.96 4.25 0.80
C MET A 101 -10.27 5.70 0.47
N LEU A 102 -11.26 5.91 -0.40
CA LEU A 102 -11.88 7.22 -0.64
C LEU A 102 -13.17 7.28 0.16
N THR A 103 -13.39 8.33 0.92
CA THR A 103 -14.59 8.46 1.76
C THR A 103 -15.15 9.88 1.73
N ALA A 104 -16.47 9.99 1.66
CA ALA A 104 -17.17 11.26 1.89
C ALA A 104 -17.33 11.57 3.39
N LEU A 105 -17.09 10.57 4.25
CA LEU A 105 -17.30 10.65 5.68
C LEU A 105 -16.03 11.21 6.34
N GLY A 106 -16.13 12.45 6.82
CA GLY A 106 -15.03 13.14 7.53
C GLY A 106 -14.92 12.75 9.00
N ASP A 107 -15.78 11.86 9.50
CA ASP A 107 -15.81 11.52 10.91
C ASP A 107 -14.63 10.61 11.33
N VAL A 108 -14.12 10.86 12.52
CA VAL A 108 -12.99 10.11 13.07
C VAL A 108 -13.34 8.63 13.25
N SER A 109 -14.61 8.31 13.56
CA SER A 109 -15.12 6.95 13.71
C SER A 109 -14.99 6.12 12.44
N ASP A 110 -15.30 6.70 11.28
CA ASP A 110 -15.24 6.00 10.00
C ASP A 110 -13.80 5.69 9.58
N ARG A 111 -12.87 6.61 9.90
CA ARG A 111 -11.43 6.38 9.69
C ARG A 111 -10.88 5.26 10.58
N ILE A 112 -11.36 5.18 11.83
CA ILE A 112 -10.97 4.11 12.75
C ILE A 112 -11.47 2.77 12.23
N THR A 113 -12.74 2.68 11.86
CA THR A 113 -13.35 1.46 11.31
C THR A 113 -12.58 0.92 10.12
N GLY A 114 -12.23 1.76 9.19
CA GLY A 114 -11.54 1.29 8.02
C GLY A 114 -10.06 0.94 8.25
N LEU A 115 -9.36 1.61 9.17
CA LEU A 115 -8.01 1.19 9.59
C LEU A 115 -8.06 -0.18 10.30
N GLU A 116 -9.07 -0.42 11.12
CA GLU A 116 -9.31 -1.73 11.76
C GLU A 116 -9.61 -2.82 10.73
N LEU A 117 -10.25 -2.47 9.61
CA LEU A 117 -10.50 -3.38 8.48
C LEU A 117 -9.27 -3.62 7.60
N GLY A 118 -8.18 -2.91 7.86
CA GLY A 118 -6.89 -3.14 7.22
C GLY A 118 -6.59 -2.28 6.00
N ALA A 119 -7.27 -1.14 5.83
CA ALA A 119 -6.84 -0.14 4.84
C ALA A 119 -5.48 0.46 5.20
N ASP A 120 -4.69 0.81 4.20
CA ASP A 120 -3.35 1.36 4.38
C ASP A 120 -3.34 2.90 4.44
N ASP A 121 -4.33 3.55 3.86
CA ASP A 121 -4.52 5.01 3.93
C ASP A 121 -5.97 5.41 3.62
N TYR A 122 -6.31 6.66 3.93
CA TYR A 122 -7.62 7.26 3.73
C TYR A 122 -7.50 8.63 3.07
N VAL A 123 -8.40 8.90 2.13
CA VAL A 123 -8.54 10.19 1.48
C VAL A 123 -10.00 10.64 1.56
N VAL A 124 -10.22 11.82 2.12
CA VAL A 124 -11.57 12.38 2.26
C VAL A 124 -11.96 13.12 0.98
N LYS A 125 -13.15 12.83 0.46
CA LYS A 125 -13.77 13.56 -0.65
C LYS A 125 -14.35 14.90 -0.14
N PRO A 126 -14.18 16.03 -0.85
CA PRO A 126 -13.43 16.17 -2.10
C PRO A 126 -11.90 16.25 -1.86
N PHE A 127 -11.13 15.61 -2.70
CA PHE A 127 -9.68 15.56 -2.61
C PHE A 127 -9.01 16.19 -3.83
N SER A 128 -7.78 16.63 -3.63
CA SER A 128 -6.92 17.06 -4.74
C SER A 128 -6.28 15.84 -5.43
N PRO A 129 -6.28 15.75 -6.77
CA PRO A 129 -5.57 14.70 -7.48
C PRO A 129 -4.09 14.60 -7.09
N LYS A 130 -3.44 15.73 -6.80
CA LYS A 130 -2.04 15.78 -6.32
C LYS A 130 -1.87 15.15 -4.93
N GLU A 131 -2.85 15.32 -4.07
CA GLU A 131 -2.86 14.68 -2.74
C GLU A 131 -2.90 13.17 -2.89
N LEU A 132 -3.86 12.66 -3.67
CA LEU A 132 -3.99 11.22 -3.93
C LEU A 132 -2.72 10.65 -4.56
N GLU A 133 -2.11 11.32 -5.55
CA GLU A 133 -0.84 10.92 -6.14
C GLU A 133 0.30 10.82 -5.10
N ALA A 134 0.38 11.78 -4.18
CA ALA A 134 1.39 11.74 -3.13
C ALA A 134 1.20 10.54 -2.20
N ARG A 135 -0.05 10.20 -1.87
CA ARG A 135 -0.40 9.04 -1.05
C ARG A 135 -0.10 7.72 -1.77
N ILE A 136 -0.50 7.60 -3.03
CA ILE A 136 -0.18 6.44 -3.88
C ILE A 136 1.34 6.20 -3.89
N ARG A 137 2.12 7.23 -4.20
CA ARG A 137 3.59 7.12 -4.19
C ARG A 137 4.14 6.76 -2.81
N SER A 138 3.56 7.30 -1.74
CA SER A 138 3.98 6.96 -0.38
C SER A 138 3.71 5.50 -0.05
N VAL A 139 2.55 5.00 -0.42
CA VAL A 139 2.14 3.61 -0.16
C VAL A 139 2.97 2.65 -1.00
N LEU A 140 3.09 2.85 -2.32
CA LEU A 140 3.89 1.99 -3.21
C LEU A 140 5.39 2.01 -2.86
N ARG A 141 5.95 3.19 -2.54
CA ARG A 141 7.36 3.30 -2.10
C ARG A 141 7.66 2.48 -0.85
N ARG A 142 6.69 2.25 0.03
CA ARG A 142 6.86 1.38 1.20
C ARG A 142 7.03 -0.07 0.77
N VAL A 143 6.39 -0.46 -0.32
CA VAL A 143 6.58 -1.79 -0.94
C VAL A 143 7.97 -1.89 -1.59
N ASP A 144 8.48 -0.81 -2.21
CA ASP A 144 9.75 -0.80 -2.96
C ASP A 144 11.00 -0.49 -2.13
N LYS A 145 10.88 0.31 -1.06
CA LYS A 145 12.04 0.77 -0.25
C LYS A 145 12.85 -0.32 0.44
N ILE A 146 12.44 -1.57 0.32
CA ILE A 146 13.08 -2.72 0.97
C ILE A 146 14.34 -3.19 0.24
N THR A 147 14.64 -2.62 -0.93
CA THR A 147 15.81 -3.08 -1.71
C THR A 147 17.10 -2.23 -1.48
N ILE A 148 17.05 -1.05 -0.89
CA ILE A 148 18.20 -0.12 -1.02
C ILE A 148 18.60 0.65 0.24
N SER A 149 18.27 0.39 1.46
CA SER A 149 19.05 1.08 2.51
C SER A 149 19.01 0.50 3.90
N SER A 150 20.19 0.34 4.39
CA SER A 150 20.71 0.48 5.74
C SER A 150 20.66 -0.73 6.67
N GLY A 151 21.86 -1.28 6.96
CA GLY A 151 22.18 -1.91 8.25
C GLY A 151 21.47 -3.21 8.61
N ILE A 152 20.54 -3.69 7.79
CA ILE A 152 19.87 -4.96 7.98
C ILE A 152 20.81 -6.08 7.54
N PRO A 153 20.93 -7.17 8.31
CA PRO A 153 21.72 -8.33 7.89
C PRO A 153 21.37 -8.71 6.46
N SER A 154 22.35 -9.11 5.67
CA SER A 154 22.20 -9.52 4.27
C SER A 154 21.14 -10.63 4.05
N SER A 155 20.65 -11.24 5.09
CA SER A 155 19.56 -12.22 5.09
C SER A 155 18.17 -11.60 5.06
N GLY A 156 18.01 -10.32 5.42
CA GLY A 156 16.68 -9.68 5.57
C GLY A 156 15.80 -10.28 6.67
N ILE A 157 16.36 -11.13 7.53
CA ILE A 157 15.62 -11.80 8.60
C ILE A 157 16.09 -11.26 9.95
N MET A 158 15.15 -10.78 10.76
CA MET A 158 15.39 -10.30 12.11
C MET A 158 14.67 -11.21 13.11
N HIS A 159 15.31 -11.47 14.24
CA HIS A 159 14.73 -12.23 15.34
C HIS A 159 14.66 -11.35 16.58
N ILE A 160 13.46 -11.18 17.17
CA ILE A 160 13.24 -10.41 18.38
C ILE A 160 12.35 -11.23 19.31
N GLY A 161 12.95 -11.82 20.32
CA GLY A 161 12.26 -12.79 21.18
C GLY A 161 11.70 -13.94 20.35
N PHE A 162 10.38 -14.10 20.37
CA PHE A 162 9.66 -15.13 19.63
C PHE A 162 9.13 -14.64 18.27
N LEU A 163 9.49 -13.42 17.85
CA LEU A 163 9.15 -12.89 16.53
C LEU A 163 10.29 -13.13 15.55
N LYS A 164 9.95 -13.64 14.38
CA LYS A 164 10.80 -13.69 13.20
C LYS A 164 10.19 -12.74 12.16
N ILE A 165 10.94 -11.75 11.75
CA ILE A 165 10.52 -10.71 10.80
C ILE A 165 11.36 -10.87 9.54
N ASP A 166 10.71 -11.22 8.44
CA ASP A 166 11.34 -11.27 7.10
C ASP A 166 11.01 -9.96 6.38
N THR A 167 11.96 -9.03 6.38
CA THR A 167 11.78 -7.71 5.77
C THR A 167 11.71 -7.79 4.25
N ASN A 168 12.39 -8.77 3.64
CA ASN A 168 12.36 -8.96 2.19
C ASN A 168 10.97 -9.42 1.70
N LYS A 169 10.31 -10.26 2.48
CA LYS A 169 8.97 -10.77 2.17
C LYS A 169 7.84 -10.00 2.84
N ARG A 170 8.18 -9.03 3.71
CA ARG A 170 7.23 -8.32 4.59
C ARG A 170 6.34 -9.28 5.39
N GLN A 171 6.94 -10.30 5.96
CA GLN A 171 6.23 -11.34 6.70
C GLN A 171 6.73 -11.41 8.14
N VAL A 172 5.78 -11.59 9.05
CA VAL A 172 6.05 -11.75 10.47
C VAL A 172 5.57 -13.12 10.92
N TYR A 173 6.38 -13.77 11.72
CA TYR A 173 6.06 -15.05 12.33
C TYR A 173 6.22 -14.94 13.85
N LYS A 174 5.26 -15.46 14.58
CA LYS A 174 5.30 -15.64 16.05
C LYS A 174 5.28 -17.14 16.32
N ASN A 175 6.32 -17.66 16.97
CA ASN A 175 6.46 -19.10 17.23
C ASN A 175 6.31 -19.97 15.96
N ASN A 176 6.83 -19.51 14.82
CA ASN A 176 6.72 -20.12 13.49
C ASN A 176 5.32 -20.06 12.84
N GLU A 177 4.33 -19.46 13.48
CA GLU A 177 3.03 -19.20 12.87
C GLU A 177 3.03 -17.81 12.21
N ARG A 178 2.54 -17.72 10.97
CA ARG A 178 2.47 -16.44 10.25
C ARG A 178 1.44 -15.53 10.88
N VAL A 179 1.89 -14.33 11.27
CA VAL A 179 1.02 -13.22 11.68
C VAL A 179 0.74 -12.36 10.46
N ARG A 180 -0.52 -12.18 10.12
CA ARG A 180 -0.92 -11.26 9.04
C ARG A 180 -0.90 -9.83 9.58
N LEU A 181 -0.17 -8.98 8.88
CA LEU A 181 -0.13 -7.55 9.13
C LEU A 181 -0.45 -6.85 7.82
N THR A 182 -1.17 -5.74 7.89
CA THR A 182 -1.32 -4.81 6.76
C THR A 182 0.02 -4.16 6.43
N GLY A 183 0.13 -3.55 5.26
CA GLY A 183 1.34 -2.84 4.85
C GLY A 183 1.77 -1.77 5.87
N MET A 184 0.79 -1.08 6.48
CA MET A 184 1.03 -0.04 7.50
C MET A 184 1.50 -0.62 8.83
N GLU A 185 0.85 -1.67 9.32
CA GLU A 185 1.24 -2.34 10.55
C GLU A 185 2.65 -2.92 10.44
N PHE A 186 2.97 -3.50 9.27
CA PHE A 186 4.32 -3.98 9.02
C PHE A 186 5.34 -2.84 9.03
N SER A 187 5.05 -1.71 8.37
CA SER A 187 5.95 -0.55 8.34
C SER A 187 6.16 0.06 9.73
N LEU A 188 5.11 0.09 10.55
CA LEU A 188 5.22 0.53 11.94
C LEU A 188 6.09 -0.44 12.75
N LEU A 189 5.85 -1.75 12.63
CA LEU A 189 6.67 -2.76 13.30
C LEU A 189 8.14 -2.66 12.88
N GLU A 190 8.41 -2.55 11.59
CA GLU A 190 9.76 -2.40 11.04
C GLU A 190 10.47 -1.16 11.58
N LEU A 191 9.77 -0.01 11.64
CA LEU A 191 10.31 1.21 12.24
C LEU A 191 10.68 1.01 13.70
N LEU A 192 9.76 0.46 14.50
CA LEU A 192 9.97 0.26 15.93
C LEU A 192 11.11 -0.70 16.23
N VAL A 193 11.26 -1.72 15.38
CA VAL A 193 12.27 -2.75 15.50
C VAL A 193 13.66 -2.27 15.05
N SER A 194 13.72 -1.49 13.97
CA SER A 194 14.99 -0.96 13.41
C SER A 194 15.73 -0.04 14.38
N LYS A 195 15.01 0.57 15.31
CA LYS A 195 15.55 1.48 16.33
C LYS A 195 15.09 1.06 17.74
N ALA A 196 15.12 -0.24 18.00
CA ALA A 196 14.70 -0.78 19.30
C ALA A 196 15.57 -0.20 20.43
N GLY A 197 14.90 0.38 21.42
CA GLY A 197 15.55 1.07 22.55
C GLY A 197 15.54 2.59 22.46
N ASP A 198 15.29 3.15 21.27
CA ASP A 198 15.18 4.59 21.12
C ASP A 198 13.71 5.07 21.27
N PRO A 199 13.46 6.21 21.94
CA PRO A 199 12.13 6.75 22.02
C PRO A 199 11.71 7.41 20.70
N PHE A 200 10.48 7.15 20.26
CA PHE A 200 9.88 7.81 19.09
C PHE A 200 8.91 8.89 19.50
N SER A 201 8.97 10.05 18.85
CA SER A 201 7.91 11.03 18.96
C SER A 201 6.72 10.62 18.08
N ARG A 202 5.49 11.01 18.48
CA ARG A 202 4.30 10.81 17.63
C ARG A 202 4.48 11.42 16.24
N ALA A 203 5.11 12.59 16.16
CA ALA A 203 5.37 13.29 14.90
C ALA A 203 6.32 12.49 14.00
N SER A 204 7.40 11.92 14.55
CA SER A 204 8.33 11.09 13.77
C SER A 204 7.66 9.81 13.27
N ILE A 205 6.85 9.15 14.09
CA ILE A 205 6.10 7.96 13.66
C ILE A 205 5.14 8.32 12.52
N LEU A 206 4.38 9.40 12.64
CA LEU A 206 3.46 9.86 11.60
C LEU A 206 4.21 10.20 10.29
N GLN A 207 5.37 10.82 10.39
CA GLN A 207 6.18 11.16 9.22
C GLN A 207 6.80 9.90 8.58
N ASP A 208 7.40 9.02 9.38
CA ASP A 208 8.16 7.87 8.88
C ASP A 208 7.24 6.76 8.34
N VAL A 209 6.09 6.53 9.00
CA VAL A 209 5.14 5.48 8.63
C VAL A 209 4.08 5.98 7.65
N TRP A 210 3.51 7.16 7.86
CA TRP A 210 2.41 7.69 7.03
C TRP A 210 2.85 8.77 6.04
N GLY A 211 4.09 9.27 6.13
CA GLY A 211 4.56 10.38 5.30
C GLY A 211 3.89 11.72 5.63
N TYR A 212 3.24 11.79 6.79
CA TYR A 212 2.51 12.97 7.22
C TYR A 212 3.43 13.90 8.00
N THR A 213 3.59 15.12 7.50
CA THR A 213 4.28 16.17 8.24
C THR A 213 3.19 16.99 8.96
N PRO A 214 3.11 16.95 10.31
CA PRO A 214 2.17 17.81 11.04
C PRO A 214 2.50 19.27 10.71
N GLU A 215 1.52 20.03 10.21
CA GLU A 215 1.65 21.46 10.10
C GLU A 215 1.95 22.01 11.50
N ARG A 216 3.02 22.80 11.63
CA ARG A 216 3.27 23.54 12.86
C ARG A 216 2.13 24.53 13.00
N HIS A 217 1.24 24.30 13.94
CA HIS A 217 0.42 25.38 14.46
C HIS A 217 1.41 26.41 15.03
N VAL A 218 1.63 27.48 14.30
CA VAL A 218 2.26 28.68 14.84
C VAL A 218 1.22 29.28 15.76
N ASP A 219 1.38 29.06 17.08
CA ASP A 219 0.66 29.81 18.08
C ASP A 219 1.05 31.29 17.89
N THR A 220 0.24 32.00 17.13
CA THR A 220 0.25 33.47 17.16
C THR A 220 -0.43 33.90 18.47
N ARG A 221 0.41 34.13 19.48
CA ARG A 221 0.04 34.99 20.62
C ARG A 221 0.11 36.46 20.22
#